data_70da0ebe801179c5e757eb229b7fbffe
#
_entry.id   70da0ebe801179c5e757eb229b7fbffe
#
_cell.length_a   1.000
_cell.length_b   1.000
_cell.length_c   1.000
_cell.angle_alpha   90.00
_cell.angle_beta   90.00
_cell.angle_gamma   90.00
#
_symmetry.space_group_name_H-M   'P 1'
#
loop_
_entity.id
_entity.type
_entity.pdbx_description
1 polymer ?
#
loop_
_entity_poly.entity_id
_entity_poly.type
_entity_poly.pdbx_seq_one_letter_code
_entity_poly.pdbx_strand_id
1 'polypeptide(L)'
;MRLRALLALPLLALAAPALAAPPADLDARIEQLREASGTPGMAVAIVEQGKVVVAKGYGVRKLGAPEKVDADTLFMIASTGKAFTTAALATLVDAGRIGWDDKVIDHLPGFQMYDPWVTREITVRDLLVHRSGLGLGAGDLLMVPRGKLSRAETIARLRYIKPATSFRSGYAYDNILYTVAGALIEQVSGQTWEDYMRDHVFAPAGLPNATADKERQLTTPDRAQPHARYGGAVRGTGPMKLLDERDRLGQAGAPAGLIAASASDLARWLQIQLAHGALPEGKGRLFSEAASSEMWAPVTPMPISPMPAPVEAATPGFDAYALGWEVRDYKGAKIVWHAGGLFGFTTVVVMIPERNVGFAIAINSEEIEPRYGLMYELIDHYLGLPKQDWPSKFGEYRRSRIAAAEAAVKQQAAAPAKIGPSLPRARYAGSYTDPWYGMLKVRSDAKGLTVDFTTTPGMTGRLTHYQYDTFVAKFDDAGIEPAYLTFGLDADGKVARITTKPVSPIADFSFDYQDLLFMPAPGD
;
A
#
# COMPACT_ATOMS: atom_id res chain seq x y z
N MET A 1 21.61 -75.13 26.29
CA MET A 1 20.44 -74.42 25.71
C MET A 1 20.45 -72.98 26.22
N ARG A 2 20.82 -72.01 25.37
CA ARG A 2 20.75 -70.57 25.71
C ARG A 2 19.60 -69.97 24.92
N LEU A 3 18.52 -69.58 25.63
CA LEU A 3 17.38 -68.85 25.04
C LEU A 3 17.84 -67.41 24.71
N ARG A 4 17.75 -67.01 23.42
CA ARG A 4 17.89 -65.63 22.97
C ARG A 4 16.49 -65.01 23.00
N ALA A 5 16.26 -64.09 23.95
CA ALA A 5 15.07 -63.27 23.95
C ALA A 5 15.22 -62.17 22.88
N LEU A 6 14.37 -62.20 21.83
CA LEU A 6 14.20 -61.11 20.90
C LEU A 6 13.35 -60.01 21.53
N LEU A 7 13.98 -58.87 21.84
CA LEU A 7 13.26 -57.63 22.18
C LEU A 7 12.68 -57.03 20.90
N ALA A 8 11.38 -57.08 20.75
CA ALA A 8 10.64 -56.30 19.74
C ALA A 8 10.50 -54.85 20.23
N LEU A 9 11.22 -53.91 19.61
CA LEU A 9 10.97 -52.48 19.80
C LEU A 9 9.64 -52.14 19.09
N PRO A 10 8.70 -51.45 19.75
CA PRO A 10 7.55 -50.91 19.05
C PRO A 10 8.01 -49.74 18.16
N LEU A 11 7.78 -49.83 16.85
CA LEU A 11 7.84 -48.67 15.94
C LEU A 11 6.71 -47.71 16.36
N LEU A 12 7.07 -46.61 17.02
CA LEU A 12 6.19 -45.44 17.12
C LEU A 12 6.12 -44.84 15.70
N ALA A 13 5.02 -45.13 15.02
CA ALA A 13 4.65 -44.35 13.83
C ALA A 13 4.36 -42.92 14.29
N LEU A 14 5.30 -42.01 14.03
CA LEU A 14 5.05 -40.59 14.12
C LEU A 14 3.96 -40.29 13.10
N ALA A 15 2.72 -40.11 13.55
CA ALA A 15 1.64 -39.61 12.74
C ALA A 15 2.09 -38.21 12.27
N ALA A 16 2.34 -38.07 10.97
CA ALA A 16 2.50 -36.75 10.38
C ALA A 16 1.24 -35.92 10.74
N PRO A 17 1.40 -34.67 11.20
CA PRO A 17 0.23 -33.87 11.51
C PRO A 17 -0.65 -33.82 10.26
N ALA A 18 -1.92 -34.21 10.42
CA ALA A 18 -2.90 -34.09 9.35
C ALA A 18 -2.91 -32.62 8.90
N LEU A 19 -2.64 -32.41 7.62
CA LEU A 19 -2.69 -31.07 7.03
C LEU A 19 -4.10 -30.51 7.23
N ALA A 20 -4.20 -29.32 7.79
CA ALA A 20 -5.47 -28.68 8.00
C ALA A 20 -6.02 -28.27 6.62
N ALA A 21 -7.11 -28.90 6.19
CA ALA A 21 -7.90 -28.40 5.06
C ALA A 21 -8.48 -27.02 5.39
N PRO A 22 -8.90 -26.22 4.40
CA PRO A 22 -9.59 -24.96 4.67
C PRO A 22 -10.75 -25.16 5.65
N PRO A 23 -11.10 -24.17 6.49
CA PRO A 23 -12.26 -24.29 7.37
C PRO A 23 -13.50 -24.74 6.60
N ALA A 24 -14.21 -25.74 7.08
CA ALA A 24 -15.37 -26.31 6.38
C ALA A 24 -16.50 -25.30 6.18
N ASP A 25 -16.58 -24.28 7.04
CA ASP A 25 -17.55 -23.19 7.01
C ASP A 25 -17.02 -21.92 6.30
N LEU A 26 -15.87 -21.98 5.60
CA LEU A 26 -15.17 -20.83 5.06
C LEU A 26 -16.05 -19.95 4.16
N ASP A 27 -16.79 -20.55 3.22
CA ASP A 27 -17.65 -19.79 2.28
C ASP A 27 -18.74 -19.03 3.05
N ALA A 28 -19.41 -19.68 4.00
CA ALA A 28 -20.44 -19.05 4.84
C ALA A 28 -19.84 -17.94 5.73
N ARG A 29 -18.63 -18.16 6.25
CA ARG A 29 -17.91 -17.17 7.06
C ARG A 29 -17.54 -15.92 6.25
N ILE A 30 -17.03 -16.09 5.04
CA ILE A 30 -16.68 -14.98 4.16
C ILE A 30 -17.92 -14.14 3.81
N GLU A 31 -19.03 -14.79 3.43
CA GLU A 31 -20.27 -14.06 3.14
C GLU A 31 -20.80 -13.31 4.37
N GLN A 32 -20.78 -13.93 5.54
CA GLN A 32 -21.15 -13.28 6.80
C GLN A 32 -20.31 -12.02 7.06
N LEU A 33 -18.98 -12.09 6.87
CA LEU A 33 -18.07 -10.97 7.07
C LEU A 33 -18.30 -9.85 6.05
N ARG A 34 -18.50 -10.23 4.80
CA ARG A 34 -18.79 -9.31 3.71
C ARG A 34 -20.08 -8.52 3.98
N GLU A 35 -21.14 -9.21 4.37
CA GLU A 35 -22.44 -8.59 4.67
C GLU A 35 -22.36 -7.71 5.92
N ALA A 36 -21.77 -8.19 7.00
CA ALA A 36 -21.65 -7.47 8.26
C ALA A 36 -20.85 -6.16 8.11
N SER A 37 -19.82 -6.13 7.27
CA SER A 37 -19.02 -4.93 6.99
C SER A 37 -19.65 -4.02 5.92
N GLY A 38 -20.60 -4.53 5.13
CA GLY A 38 -21.16 -3.86 3.96
C GLY A 38 -20.18 -3.82 2.78
N THR A 39 -19.19 -4.70 2.77
CA THR A 39 -18.24 -4.85 1.66
C THR A 39 -18.95 -5.39 0.43
N PRO A 40 -18.87 -4.70 -0.75
CA PRO A 40 -19.60 -5.16 -1.94
C PRO A 40 -19.09 -6.49 -2.48
N GLY A 41 -17.77 -6.68 -2.58
CA GLY A 41 -17.18 -7.89 -3.14
C GLY A 41 -15.83 -8.24 -2.54
N MET A 42 -15.53 -9.53 -2.51
CA MET A 42 -14.28 -10.12 -2.03
C MET A 42 -13.82 -11.22 -2.99
N ALA A 43 -12.51 -11.42 -3.08
CA ALA A 43 -11.90 -12.56 -3.74
C ALA A 43 -10.88 -13.20 -2.79
N VAL A 44 -10.91 -14.53 -2.69
CA VAL A 44 -10.05 -15.29 -1.78
C VAL A 44 -9.36 -16.43 -2.53
N ALA A 45 -8.06 -16.55 -2.31
CA ALA A 45 -7.24 -17.65 -2.79
C ALA A 45 -6.54 -18.33 -1.63
N ILE A 46 -6.47 -19.66 -1.64
CA ILE A 46 -5.72 -20.45 -0.65
C ILE A 46 -4.96 -21.55 -1.38
N VAL A 47 -3.69 -21.70 -1.03
CA VAL A 47 -2.78 -22.73 -1.51
C VAL A 47 -2.27 -23.53 -0.32
N GLU A 48 -2.37 -24.85 -0.42
CA GLU A 48 -1.87 -25.81 0.57
C GLU A 48 -0.97 -26.84 -0.12
N GLN A 49 0.24 -27.03 0.39
CA GLN A 49 1.18 -28.02 -0.14
C GLN A 49 1.34 -27.95 -1.65
N GLY A 50 1.45 -26.72 -2.17
CA GLY A 50 1.58 -26.45 -3.59
C GLY A 50 0.30 -26.62 -4.42
N LYS A 51 -0.84 -26.94 -3.81
CA LYS A 51 -2.13 -27.12 -4.51
C LYS A 51 -3.06 -25.92 -4.23
N VAL A 52 -3.70 -25.42 -5.26
CA VAL A 52 -4.79 -24.45 -5.11
C VAL A 52 -6.00 -25.18 -4.53
N VAL A 53 -6.42 -24.83 -3.31
CA VAL A 53 -7.58 -25.43 -2.64
C VAL A 53 -8.79 -24.48 -2.63
N VAL A 54 -8.55 -23.17 -2.73
CA VAL A 54 -9.59 -22.15 -2.90
C VAL A 54 -9.11 -21.13 -3.92
N ALA A 55 -9.96 -20.79 -4.90
CA ALA A 55 -9.88 -19.59 -5.71
C ALA A 55 -11.33 -19.20 -6.02
N LYS A 56 -11.88 -18.24 -5.28
CA LYS A 56 -13.32 -17.89 -5.32
C LYS A 56 -13.56 -16.41 -5.17
N GLY A 57 -14.67 -15.96 -5.76
CA GLY A 57 -15.25 -14.63 -5.56
C GLY A 57 -16.56 -14.68 -4.77
N TYR A 58 -16.86 -13.59 -4.08
CA TYR A 58 -18.04 -13.40 -3.24
C TYR A 58 -18.63 -12.01 -3.44
N GLY A 59 -19.94 -11.89 -3.38
CA GLY A 59 -20.63 -10.62 -3.54
C GLY A 59 -20.66 -10.10 -4.97
N VAL A 60 -20.51 -8.77 -5.15
CA VAL A 60 -20.69 -8.08 -6.43
C VAL A 60 -19.48 -7.21 -6.80
N ARG A 61 -19.23 -7.07 -8.11
CA ARG A 61 -18.15 -6.22 -8.64
C ARG A 61 -18.39 -4.74 -8.38
N LYS A 62 -19.63 -4.35 -8.34
CA LYS A 62 -20.10 -2.97 -8.12
C LYS A 62 -21.34 -2.96 -7.25
N LEU A 63 -21.39 -2.12 -6.24
CA LEU A 63 -22.57 -1.93 -5.40
C LEU A 63 -23.78 -1.49 -6.24
N GLY A 64 -24.90 -2.19 -6.06
CA GLY A 64 -26.14 -1.92 -6.79
C GLY A 64 -26.20 -2.51 -8.20
N ALA A 65 -25.19 -3.25 -8.65
CA ALA A 65 -25.16 -3.96 -9.92
C ALA A 65 -25.25 -5.49 -9.69
N PRO A 66 -25.77 -6.28 -10.64
CA PRO A 66 -25.98 -7.71 -10.45
C PRO A 66 -24.73 -8.57 -10.67
N GLU A 67 -23.70 -8.02 -11.33
CA GLU A 67 -22.51 -8.75 -11.73
C GLU A 67 -21.74 -9.24 -10.53
N LYS A 68 -21.58 -10.56 -10.43
CA LYS A 68 -20.92 -11.22 -9.32
C LYS A 68 -19.38 -11.16 -9.46
N VAL A 69 -18.71 -11.16 -8.33
CA VAL A 69 -17.29 -11.47 -8.24
C VAL A 69 -17.12 -12.97 -8.39
N ASP A 70 -16.19 -13.41 -9.22
CA ASP A 70 -15.76 -14.80 -9.36
C ASP A 70 -14.23 -14.95 -9.19
N ALA A 71 -13.70 -16.14 -9.51
CA ALA A 71 -12.27 -16.43 -9.32
C ALA A 71 -11.37 -15.60 -10.25
N ASP A 72 -11.87 -15.14 -11.38
CA ASP A 72 -11.12 -14.46 -12.43
C ASP A 72 -11.37 -12.95 -12.45
N THR A 73 -12.29 -12.44 -11.63
CA THR A 73 -12.56 -11.01 -11.48
C THR A 73 -11.29 -10.28 -11.04
N LEU A 74 -10.91 -9.23 -11.79
CA LEU A 74 -9.75 -8.39 -11.49
C LEU A 74 -10.00 -7.46 -10.30
N PHE A 75 -9.04 -7.45 -9.38
CA PHE A 75 -8.93 -6.49 -8.28
C PHE A 75 -7.62 -5.72 -8.38
N MET A 76 -7.63 -4.44 -8.07
CA MET A 76 -6.39 -3.71 -7.81
C MET A 76 -5.76 -4.26 -6.55
N ILE A 77 -4.53 -4.80 -6.65
CA ILE A 77 -3.86 -5.44 -5.51
C ILE A 77 -2.97 -4.49 -4.72
N ALA A 78 -2.92 -3.22 -5.13
CA ALA A 78 -2.19 -2.17 -4.43
C ALA A 78 -0.74 -2.58 -4.07
N SER A 79 -0.29 -2.26 -2.87
CA SER A 79 1.10 -2.49 -2.46
C SER A 79 1.53 -3.95 -2.38
N THR A 80 0.61 -4.94 -2.43
CA THR A 80 1.02 -6.35 -2.61
C THR A 80 1.70 -6.56 -3.97
N GLY A 81 1.52 -5.64 -4.91
CA GLY A 81 2.22 -5.56 -6.19
C GLY A 81 3.72 -5.28 -6.09
N LYS A 82 4.21 -4.75 -4.96
CA LYS A 82 5.65 -4.51 -4.73
C LYS A 82 6.48 -5.79 -4.87
N ALA A 83 5.95 -6.91 -4.39
CA ALA A 83 6.58 -8.22 -4.55
C ALA A 83 6.74 -8.64 -6.02
N PHE A 84 5.83 -8.23 -6.90
CA PHE A 84 5.94 -8.48 -8.34
C PHE A 84 7.02 -7.60 -8.99
N THR A 85 7.12 -6.33 -8.60
CA THR A 85 8.21 -5.45 -9.06
C THR A 85 9.56 -5.98 -8.60
N THR A 86 9.65 -6.48 -7.36
CA THR A 86 10.86 -7.13 -6.86
C THR A 86 11.17 -8.41 -7.63
N ALA A 87 10.17 -9.23 -7.96
CA ALA A 87 10.37 -10.42 -8.79
C ALA A 87 10.87 -10.08 -10.21
N ALA A 88 10.39 -8.98 -10.79
CA ALA A 88 10.93 -8.49 -12.07
C ALA A 88 12.42 -8.12 -11.95
N LEU A 89 12.83 -7.44 -10.89
CA LEU A 89 14.27 -7.21 -10.62
C LEU A 89 15.01 -8.53 -10.39
N ALA A 90 14.42 -9.49 -9.68
CA ALA A 90 15.02 -10.82 -9.46
C ALA A 90 15.33 -11.54 -10.77
N THR A 91 14.46 -11.44 -11.79
CA THR A 91 14.74 -12.03 -13.12
C THR A 91 15.94 -11.37 -13.80
N LEU A 92 16.14 -10.06 -13.61
CA LEU A 92 17.32 -9.33 -14.13
C LEU A 92 18.58 -9.67 -13.34
N VAL A 93 18.46 -9.89 -12.03
CA VAL A 93 19.58 -10.34 -11.17
C VAL A 93 20.03 -11.76 -11.58
N ASP A 94 19.08 -12.68 -11.77
CA ASP A 94 19.38 -14.04 -12.20
C ASP A 94 20.01 -14.07 -13.61
N ALA A 95 19.66 -13.09 -14.45
CA ALA A 95 20.27 -12.92 -15.78
C ALA A 95 21.65 -12.20 -15.72
N GLY A 96 22.15 -11.85 -14.54
CA GLY A 96 23.43 -11.15 -14.35
C GLY A 96 23.46 -9.73 -14.92
N ARG A 97 22.29 -9.09 -15.12
CA ARG A 97 22.18 -7.75 -15.72
C ARG A 97 22.21 -6.63 -14.69
N ILE A 98 21.90 -6.93 -13.44
CA ILE A 98 21.93 -6.02 -12.30
C ILE A 98 22.16 -6.84 -11.01
N GLY A 99 22.73 -6.24 -9.98
CA GLY A 99 22.89 -6.85 -8.67
C GLY A 99 22.03 -6.13 -7.60
N TRP A 100 21.63 -6.85 -6.55
CA TRP A 100 20.87 -6.23 -5.45
C TRP A 100 21.66 -5.10 -4.76
N ASP A 101 22.97 -5.20 -4.71
CA ASP A 101 23.84 -4.24 -4.03
C ASP A 101 24.57 -3.30 -4.98
N ASP A 102 24.22 -3.32 -6.27
CA ASP A 102 24.66 -2.32 -7.24
C ASP A 102 24.15 -0.93 -6.86
N LYS A 103 24.97 0.10 -7.09
CA LYS A 103 24.56 1.48 -6.87
C LYS A 103 23.54 1.90 -7.93
N VAL A 104 22.47 2.55 -7.48
CA VAL A 104 21.41 3.02 -8.41
C VAL A 104 21.98 3.93 -9.50
N ILE A 105 22.93 4.79 -9.15
CA ILE A 105 23.55 5.76 -10.07
C ILE A 105 24.36 5.07 -11.19
N ASP A 106 24.85 3.85 -11.00
CA ASP A 106 25.60 3.11 -12.01
C ASP A 106 24.69 2.66 -13.17
N HIS A 107 23.41 2.41 -12.87
CA HIS A 107 22.41 1.96 -13.84
C HIS A 107 21.46 3.07 -14.30
N LEU A 108 21.25 4.12 -13.48
CA LEU A 108 20.33 5.22 -13.78
C LEU A 108 21.08 6.55 -13.72
N PRO A 109 21.82 6.93 -14.78
CA PRO A 109 22.53 8.20 -14.84
C PRO A 109 21.59 9.39 -14.65
N GLY A 110 21.98 10.34 -13.80
CA GLY A 110 21.17 11.52 -13.48
C GLY A 110 20.22 11.32 -12.30
N PHE A 111 20.10 10.13 -11.73
CA PHE A 111 19.42 9.89 -10.45
C PHE A 111 20.07 10.71 -9.34
N GLN A 112 19.26 11.39 -8.52
CA GLN A 112 19.74 12.18 -7.40
C GLN A 112 18.75 12.13 -6.24
N MET A 113 19.24 11.84 -5.06
CA MET A 113 18.59 12.10 -3.78
C MET A 113 18.97 13.49 -3.28
N TYR A 114 18.28 13.99 -2.24
CA TYR A 114 18.60 15.28 -1.63
C TYR A 114 20.06 15.38 -1.16
N ASP A 115 20.55 14.32 -0.51
CA ASP A 115 21.93 14.22 -0.07
C ASP A 115 22.79 13.61 -1.18
N PRO A 116 23.87 14.31 -1.64
CA PRO A 116 24.78 13.78 -2.64
C PRO A 116 25.53 12.52 -2.20
N TRP A 117 25.74 12.32 -0.91
CA TRP A 117 26.34 11.08 -0.40
C TRP A 117 25.36 9.92 -0.54
N VAL A 118 24.10 10.09 -0.11
CA VAL A 118 23.05 9.08 -0.31
C VAL A 118 22.90 8.74 -1.79
N THR A 119 22.94 9.73 -2.68
CA THR A 119 22.88 9.52 -4.14
C THR A 119 23.92 8.51 -4.63
N ARG A 120 25.15 8.58 -4.11
CA ARG A 120 26.24 7.66 -4.48
C ARG A 120 26.21 6.32 -3.78
N GLU A 121 25.52 6.23 -2.65
CA GLU A 121 25.56 5.04 -1.79
C GLU A 121 24.32 4.16 -1.84
N ILE A 122 23.17 4.72 -2.27
CA ILE A 122 21.90 3.97 -2.32
C ILE A 122 22.00 2.85 -3.36
N THR A 123 21.58 1.65 -2.95
CA THR A 123 21.62 0.44 -3.78
C THR A 123 20.24 0.08 -4.28
N VAL A 124 20.17 -0.86 -5.24
CA VAL A 124 18.92 -1.46 -5.72
C VAL A 124 18.11 -2.03 -4.54
N ARG A 125 18.77 -2.74 -3.61
CA ARG A 125 18.16 -3.24 -2.37
C ARG A 125 17.53 -2.13 -1.54
N ASP A 126 18.21 -1.01 -1.36
CA ASP A 126 17.72 0.11 -0.55
C ASP A 126 16.42 0.73 -1.10
N LEU A 127 16.21 0.69 -2.42
CA LEU A 127 14.96 1.16 -3.03
C LEU A 127 13.73 0.34 -2.60
N LEU A 128 13.94 -0.91 -2.17
CA LEU A 128 12.86 -1.88 -1.94
C LEU A 128 12.52 -2.07 -0.46
N VAL A 129 13.31 -1.51 0.46
CA VAL A 129 13.26 -1.89 1.88
C VAL A 129 12.96 -0.74 2.84
N HIS A 130 12.54 0.41 2.33
CA HIS A 130 12.01 1.53 3.14
C HIS A 130 12.97 2.06 4.23
N ARG A 131 14.28 2.16 3.92
CA ARG A 131 15.32 2.69 4.81
C ARG A 131 16.14 3.82 4.20
N SER A 132 15.58 4.50 3.22
CA SER A 132 16.24 5.56 2.46
C SER A 132 16.57 6.82 3.26
N GLY A 133 15.90 7.02 4.39
CA GLY A 133 15.90 8.26 5.16
C GLY A 133 14.75 9.19 4.81
N LEU A 134 14.00 8.94 3.73
CA LEU A 134 12.75 9.66 3.43
C LEU A 134 11.72 9.44 4.55
N GLY A 135 10.81 10.39 4.72
CA GLY A 135 9.69 10.26 5.63
C GLY A 135 8.60 9.31 5.12
N LEU A 136 7.66 8.94 5.99
CA LEU A 136 6.51 8.12 5.65
C LEU A 136 5.68 8.78 4.54
N GLY A 137 5.57 8.13 3.38
CA GLY A 137 4.81 8.64 2.23
C GLY A 137 5.44 9.83 1.51
N ALA A 138 6.69 10.19 1.82
CA ALA A 138 7.34 11.36 1.24
C ALA A 138 7.33 11.33 -0.29
N GLY A 139 6.77 12.37 -0.91
CA GLY A 139 6.62 12.51 -2.35
C GLY A 139 5.40 11.82 -2.95
N ASP A 140 4.57 11.15 -2.15
CA ASP A 140 3.37 10.45 -2.67
C ASP A 140 2.38 11.41 -3.35
N LEU A 141 2.27 12.67 -2.93
CA LEU A 141 1.42 13.68 -3.60
C LEU A 141 1.81 13.95 -5.07
N LEU A 142 2.99 13.54 -5.53
CA LEU A 142 3.33 13.57 -6.96
C LEU A 142 2.57 12.51 -7.76
N MET A 143 2.10 11.47 -7.09
CA MET A 143 1.48 10.29 -7.69
C MET A 143 0.03 10.08 -7.25
N VAL A 144 -0.36 10.57 -6.06
CA VAL A 144 -1.65 10.34 -5.40
C VAL A 144 -2.33 11.68 -5.09
N PRO A 145 -3.64 11.82 -5.33
CA PRO A 145 -4.45 11.09 -6.30
C PRO A 145 -4.16 11.60 -7.72
N ARG A 146 -4.40 10.79 -8.73
CA ARG A 146 -4.35 11.19 -10.15
C ARG A 146 -3.04 11.83 -10.61
N GLY A 147 -1.88 11.42 -10.10
CA GLY A 147 -0.59 11.98 -10.52
C GLY A 147 -0.43 11.98 -12.04
N LYS A 148 0.04 13.11 -12.60
CA LYS A 148 0.21 13.32 -14.06
C LYS A 148 1.66 13.22 -14.51
N LEU A 149 2.60 13.33 -13.58
CA LEU A 149 4.01 13.31 -13.90
C LEU A 149 4.41 11.96 -14.49
N SER A 150 5.30 11.98 -15.44
CA SER A 150 6.01 10.79 -15.90
C SER A 150 6.90 10.24 -14.78
N ARG A 151 7.35 8.99 -14.94
CA ARG A 151 8.31 8.35 -14.02
C ARG A 151 9.60 9.16 -13.91
N ALA A 152 10.13 9.61 -15.03
CA ALA A 152 11.34 10.44 -15.06
C ALA A 152 11.16 11.79 -14.34
N GLU A 153 10.04 12.48 -14.56
CA GLU A 153 9.73 13.75 -13.88
C GLU A 153 9.56 13.55 -12.36
N THR A 154 8.91 12.47 -11.95
CA THR A 154 8.74 12.12 -10.53
C THR A 154 10.09 11.84 -9.87
N ILE A 155 10.95 11.06 -10.50
CA ILE A 155 12.30 10.75 -10.01
C ILE A 155 13.16 12.02 -9.93
N ALA A 156 13.06 12.91 -10.89
CA ALA A 156 13.79 14.18 -10.89
C ALA A 156 13.46 15.08 -9.69
N ARG A 157 12.30 14.86 -9.03
CA ARG A 157 11.88 15.61 -7.83
C ARG A 157 12.53 15.10 -6.53
N LEU A 158 13.04 13.87 -6.48
CA LEU A 158 13.67 13.30 -5.30
C LEU A 158 14.79 14.16 -4.73
N ARG A 159 15.55 14.84 -5.58
CA ARG A 159 16.63 15.76 -5.17
C ARG A 159 16.17 16.92 -4.26
N TYR A 160 14.88 17.21 -4.24
CA TYR A 160 14.30 18.29 -3.46
C TYR A 160 13.57 17.80 -2.20
N ILE A 161 13.33 16.50 -2.07
CA ILE A 161 12.65 15.91 -0.92
C ILE A 161 13.67 15.69 0.20
N LYS A 162 13.55 16.48 1.26
CA LYS A 162 14.45 16.40 2.42
C LYS A 162 14.25 15.10 3.19
N PRO A 163 15.32 14.44 3.62
CA PRO A 163 15.18 13.27 4.48
C PRO A 163 14.62 13.65 5.85
N ALA A 164 13.82 12.76 6.43
CA ALA A 164 13.32 12.86 7.80
C ALA A 164 14.30 12.24 8.80
N THR A 165 15.11 11.27 8.36
CA THR A 165 16.10 10.57 9.18
C THR A 165 17.41 10.37 8.39
N SER A 166 18.44 9.86 9.06
CA SER A 166 19.68 9.46 8.38
C SER A 166 19.44 8.23 7.49
N PHE A 167 20.18 8.14 6.40
CA PHE A 167 20.18 6.99 5.51
C PHE A 167 20.44 5.67 6.25
N ARG A 168 19.63 4.66 6.01
CA ARG A 168 19.66 3.32 6.63
C ARG A 168 19.49 3.31 8.16
N SER A 169 19.04 4.39 8.79
CA SER A 169 18.91 4.48 10.24
C SER A 169 17.58 4.01 10.81
N GLY A 170 16.57 3.84 9.97
CA GLY A 170 15.23 3.44 10.40
C GLY A 170 14.30 3.13 9.25
N TYR A 171 13.13 2.63 9.61
CA TYR A 171 12.04 2.30 8.69
C TYR A 171 11.09 3.50 8.52
N ALA A 172 10.82 3.86 7.28
CA ALA A 172 9.71 4.73 6.91
C ALA A 172 9.20 4.34 5.52
N TYR A 173 7.96 3.90 5.45
CA TYR A 173 7.38 3.40 4.20
C TYR A 173 7.32 4.49 3.15
N ASP A 174 7.93 4.28 2.00
CA ASP A 174 7.92 5.18 0.86
C ASP A 174 7.54 4.45 -0.45
N ASN A 175 6.64 5.02 -1.24
CA ASN A 175 6.24 4.48 -2.54
C ASN A 175 7.15 4.96 -3.67
N ILE A 176 7.69 6.17 -3.54
CA ILE A 176 8.43 6.85 -4.61
C ILE A 176 9.69 6.09 -5.03
N LEU A 177 10.34 5.34 -4.14
CA LEU A 177 11.52 4.55 -4.49
C LEU A 177 11.18 3.30 -5.32
N TYR A 178 9.98 2.78 -5.24
CA TYR A 178 9.50 1.77 -6.20
C TYR A 178 9.31 2.35 -7.61
N THR A 179 9.03 3.65 -7.74
CA THR A 179 9.09 4.35 -9.04
C THR A 179 10.50 4.30 -9.62
N VAL A 180 11.53 4.49 -8.78
CA VAL A 180 12.94 4.35 -9.19
C VAL A 180 13.25 2.90 -9.57
N ALA A 181 12.77 1.91 -8.81
CA ALA A 181 12.92 0.49 -9.13
C ALA A 181 12.30 0.15 -10.51
N GLY A 182 11.13 0.71 -10.81
CA GLY A 182 10.52 0.59 -12.13
C GLY A 182 11.39 1.18 -13.25
N ALA A 183 11.95 2.37 -13.04
CA ALA A 183 12.85 3.01 -14.00
C ALA A 183 14.16 2.22 -14.19
N LEU A 184 14.68 1.56 -13.14
CA LEU A 184 15.81 0.64 -13.28
C LEU A 184 15.48 -0.54 -14.18
N ILE A 185 14.30 -1.14 -14.01
CA ILE A 185 13.84 -2.23 -14.89
C ILE A 185 13.78 -1.74 -16.34
N GLU A 186 13.24 -0.54 -16.59
CA GLU A 186 13.18 0.05 -17.95
C GLU A 186 14.57 0.26 -18.53
N GLN A 187 15.47 0.89 -17.76
CA GLN A 187 16.81 1.18 -18.20
C GLN A 187 17.63 -0.07 -18.51
N VAL A 188 17.53 -1.09 -17.65
CA VAL A 188 18.30 -2.33 -17.80
C VAL A 188 17.71 -3.25 -18.87
N SER A 189 16.38 -3.31 -19.00
CA SER A 189 15.71 -4.19 -19.96
C SER A 189 15.57 -3.58 -21.36
N GLY A 190 15.42 -2.26 -21.45
CA GLY A 190 15.04 -1.55 -22.68
C GLY A 190 13.55 -1.61 -22.99
N GLN A 191 12.72 -2.13 -22.07
CA GLN A 191 11.25 -2.22 -22.18
C GLN A 191 10.61 -1.27 -21.16
N THR A 192 9.34 -0.89 -21.37
CA THR A 192 8.56 -0.25 -20.30
C THR A 192 8.40 -1.21 -19.13
N TRP A 193 8.23 -0.69 -17.90
CA TRP A 193 7.98 -1.56 -16.74
C TRP A 193 6.73 -2.43 -16.96
N GLU A 194 5.70 -1.88 -17.56
CA GLU A 194 4.43 -2.55 -17.87
C GLU A 194 4.63 -3.73 -18.84
N ASP A 195 5.39 -3.50 -19.92
CA ASP A 195 5.71 -4.55 -20.89
C ASP A 195 6.62 -5.62 -20.26
N TYR A 196 7.62 -5.19 -19.49
CA TYR A 196 8.49 -6.14 -18.79
C TYR A 196 7.71 -7.03 -17.82
N MET A 197 6.77 -6.46 -17.05
CA MET A 197 5.89 -7.22 -16.17
C MET A 197 5.06 -8.24 -16.95
N ARG A 198 4.48 -7.85 -18.07
CA ARG A 198 3.71 -8.76 -18.93
C ARG A 198 4.56 -9.91 -19.43
N ASP A 199 5.72 -9.61 -20.03
CA ASP A 199 6.51 -10.57 -20.81
C ASP A 199 7.41 -11.44 -19.94
N HIS A 200 7.90 -10.92 -18.82
CA HIS A 200 8.90 -11.60 -17.98
C HIS A 200 8.38 -12.03 -16.60
N VAL A 201 7.18 -11.56 -16.18
CA VAL A 201 6.60 -11.96 -14.90
C VAL A 201 5.24 -12.65 -15.12
N PHE A 202 4.25 -11.96 -15.67
CA PHE A 202 2.88 -12.49 -15.71
C PHE A 202 2.75 -13.68 -16.68
N ALA A 203 3.23 -13.55 -17.90
CA ALA A 203 3.12 -14.62 -18.90
C ALA A 203 3.91 -15.87 -18.50
N PRO A 204 5.21 -15.81 -18.11
CA PRO A 204 5.94 -16.98 -17.65
C PRO A 204 5.35 -17.61 -16.38
N ALA A 205 4.83 -16.80 -15.46
CA ALA A 205 4.19 -17.29 -14.24
C ALA A 205 2.83 -17.95 -14.48
N GLY A 206 2.23 -17.76 -15.67
CA GLY A 206 0.89 -18.26 -15.98
C GLY A 206 -0.20 -17.51 -15.25
N LEU A 207 -0.13 -16.17 -15.26
CA LEU A 207 -1.10 -15.24 -14.64
C LEU A 207 -1.90 -14.51 -15.75
N PRO A 208 -2.89 -15.16 -16.37
CA PRO A 208 -3.53 -14.66 -17.59
C PRO A 208 -4.36 -13.39 -17.38
N ASN A 209 -4.89 -13.21 -16.17
CA ASN A 209 -5.73 -12.05 -15.84
C ASN A 209 -4.88 -10.88 -15.32
N ALA A 210 -3.71 -11.15 -14.71
CA ALA A 210 -2.88 -10.11 -14.13
C ALA A 210 -2.43 -9.09 -15.18
N THR A 211 -2.45 -7.80 -14.78
CA THR A 211 -2.05 -6.72 -15.67
C THR A 211 -1.52 -5.50 -14.91
N ALA A 212 -0.49 -4.88 -15.48
CA ALA A 212 0.03 -3.57 -15.12
C ALA A 212 -0.45 -2.46 -16.09
N ASP A 213 -1.12 -2.85 -17.16
CA ASP A 213 -1.64 -1.93 -18.17
C ASP A 213 -2.91 -1.23 -17.68
N LYS A 214 -2.84 0.10 -17.62
CA LYS A 214 -3.92 0.96 -17.08
C LYS A 214 -5.20 0.87 -17.92
N GLU A 215 -5.07 0.80 -19.23
CA GLU A 215 -6.23 0.74 -20.11
C GLU A 215 -6.95 -0.59 -19.94
N ARG A 216 -6.20 -1.69 -19.94
CA ARG A 216 -6.74 -3.02 -19.68
C ARG A 216 -7.41 -3.10 -18.31
N GLN A 217 -6.84 -2.50 -17.27
CA GLN A 217 -7.44 -2.43 -15.93
C GLN A 217 -8.80 -1.72 -15.93
N LEU A 218 -8.99 -0.71 -16.80
CA LEU A 218 -10.22 0.09 -16.86
C LEU A 218 -11.26 -0.46 -17.83
N THR A 219 -10.83 -1.20 -18.86
CA THR A 219 -11.71 -1.68 -19.93
C THR A 219 -12.10 -3.15 -19.80
N THR A 220 -11.39 -3.94 -18.98
CA THR A 220 -11.77 -5.34 -18.70
C THR A 220 -13.18 -5.40 -18.10
N PRO A 221 -14.14 -6.12 -18.72
CA PRO A 221 -15.50 -6.19 -18.21
C PRO A 221 -15.58 -6.87 -16.85
N ASP A 222 -14.76 -7.92 -16.63
CA ASP A 222 -14.71 -8.65 -15.38
C ASP A 222 -13.69 -8.04 -14.42
N ARG A 223 -14.07 -6.89 -13.85
CA ARG A 223 -13.28 -6.19 -12.84
C ARG A 223 -14.14 -5.70 -11.68
N ALA A 224 -13.61 -5.75 -10.50
CA ALA A 224 -14.16 -5.10 -9.33
C ALA A 224 -13.98 -3.58 -9.43
N GLN A 225 -14.98 -2.82 -8.96
CA GLN A 225 -14.92 -1.37 -8.91
C GLN A 225 -14.67 -0.88 -7.47
N PRO A 226 -13.99 0.28 -7.28
CA PRO A 226 -13.58 0.75 -5.96
C PRO A 226 -14.73 1.35 -5.15
N HIS A 227 -14.80 1.04 -3.86
CA HIS A 227 -15.80 1.60 -2.96
C HIS A 227 -15.17 2.09 -1.65
N ALA A 228 -15.74 3.14 -1.07
CA ALA A 228 -15.37 3.63 0.24
C ALA A 228 -16.55 4.23 0.99
N ARG A 229 -16.44 4.34 2.31
CA ARG A 229 -17.34 5.16 3.12
C ARG A 229 -16.80 6.57 3.18
N TYR A 230 -17.53 7.52 2.62
CA TYR A 230 -17.17 8.93 2.67
C TYR A 230 -18.40 9.85 2.70
N GLY A 231 -18.18 11.10 3.08
CA GLY A 231 -19.22 12.09 3.31
C GLY A 231 -19.68 12.19 4.77
N GLY A 232 -19.04 11.44 5.69
CA GLY A 232 -19.11 11.66 7.13
C GLY A 232 -18.06 12.65 7.63
N ALA A 233 -17.82 12.68 8.94
CA ALA A 233 -16.88 13.60 9.58
C ALA A 233 -15.41 13.29 9.22
N VAL A 234 -15.08 12.03 9.04
CA VAL A 234 -13.77 11.53 8.58
C VAL A 234 -13.97 10.44 7.55
N ARG A 235 -12.95 10.14 6.74
CA ARG A 235 -12.97 9.00 5.83
C ARG A 235 -13.22 7.70 6.61
N GLY A 236 -13.94 6.77 6.01
CA GLY A 236 -14.40 5.56 6.70
C GLY A 236 -15.74 5.72 7.40
N THR A 237 -16.37 6.92 7.35
CA THR A 237 -17.71 7.19 7.87
C THR A 237 -18.65 7.69 6.77
N GLY A 238 -19.96 7.52 7.00
CA GLY A 238 -21.00 7.78 5.99
C GLY A 238 -21.39 6.54 5.18
N PRO A 239 -22.18 6.70 4.12
CA PRO A 239 -22.61 5.58 3.29
C PRO A 239 -21.47 5.02 2.44
N MET A 240 -21.52 3.69 2.18
CA MET A 240 -20.67 3.07 1.16
C MET A 240 -21.02 3.62 -0.21
N LYS A 241 -20.04 4.08 -0.97
CA LYS A 241 -20.20 4.68 -2.29
C LYS A 241 -19.13 4.18 -3.24
N LEU A 242 -19.49 4.13 -4.53
CA LEU A 242 -18.53 3.96 -5.61
C LEU A 242 -17.60 5.16 -5.68
N LEU A 243 -16.30 4.93 -5.77
CA LEU A 243 -15.29 5.95 -6.08
C LEU A 243 -15.09 6.10 -7.59
N ASP A 244 -14.58 7.23 -8.01
CA ASP A 244 -14.14 7.41 -9.39
C ASP A 244 -12.91 6.51 -9.65
N GLU A 245 -12.98 5.62 -10.62
CA GLU A 245 -11.86 4.74 -10.98
C GLU A 245 -10.62 5.50 -11.46
N ARG A 246 -10.77 6.78 -11.80
CA ARG A 246 -9.66 7.67 -12.13
C ARG A 246 -8.92 8.16 -10.90
N ASP A 247 -9.52 8.06 -9.70
CA ASP A 247 -8.92 8.41 -8.41
C ASP A 247 -7.99 7.31 -7.94
N ARG A 248 -6.90 7.13 -8.65
CA ARG A 248 -5.90 6.12 -8.39
C ARG A 248 -4.50 6.71 -8.45
N LEU A 249 -3.54 5.90 -8.06
CA LEU A 249 -2.13 6.19 -8.23
C LEU A 249 -1.82 6.58 -9.68
N GLY A 250 -1.04 7.63 -9.89
CA GLY A 250 -0.53 8.01 -11.22
C GLY A 250 0.40 6.93 -11.79
N GLN A 251 0.54 6.90 -13.12
CA GLN A 251 1.33 5.88 -13.82
C GLN A 251 2.80 5.83 -13.36
N ALA A 252 3.37 6.95 -12.93
CA ALA A 252 4.71 6.97 -12.35
C ALA A 252 4.85 6.01 -11.17
N GLY A 253 3.83 5.94 -10.31
CA GLY A 253 3.80 5.07 -9.14
C GLY A 253 3.36 3.62 -9.41
N ALA A 254 3.14 3.25 -10.67
CA ALA A 254 2.67 1.90 -11.02
C ALA A 254 3.49 0.77 -10.40
N PRO A 255 4.85 0.85 -10.35
CA PRO A 255 5.67 -0.18 -9.71
C PRO A 255 5.44 -0.34 -8.21
N ALA A 256 4.84 0.66 -7.54
CA ALA A 256 4.51 0.59 -6.12
C ALA A 256 3.13 -0.03 -5.85
N GLY A 257 2.18 -0.02 -6.84
CA GLY A 257 0.83 -0.46 -6.50
C GLY A 257 -0.23 -0.50 -7.61
N LEU A 258 0.09 -0.34 -8.89
CA LEU A 258 -0.90 -0.40 -9.97
C LEU A 258 -0.86 -1.74 -10.73
N ILE A 259 -0.87 -2.85 -10.02
CA ILE A 259 -1.14 -4.17 -10.59
C ILE A 259 -2.58 -4.54 -10.27
N ALA A 260 -3.30 -5.09 -11.24
CA ALA A 260 -4.56 -5.77 -11.03
C ALA A 260 -4.34 -7.28 -11.23
N ALA A 261 -4.96 -8.10 -10.37
CA ALA A 261 -4.89 -9.55 -10.42
C ALA A 261 -6.19 -10.17 -9.90
N SER A 262 -6.47 -11.39 -10.30
CA SER A 262 -7.61 -12.18 -9.86
C SER A 262 -7.24 -13.14 -8.72
N ALA A 263 -8.23 -13.79 -8.09
CA ALA A 263 -7.98 -14.85 -7.11
C ALA A 263 -7.20 -16.01 -7.74
N SER A 264 -7.51 -16.37 -8.99
CA SER A 264 -6.79 -17.41 -9.74
C SER A 264 -5.31 -17.05 -9.95
N ASP A 265 -5.02 -15.80 -10.32
CA ASP A 265 -3.64 -15.30 -10.45
C ASP A 265 -2.90 -15.30 -9.11
N LEU A 266 -3.55 -14.81 -8.05
CA LEU A 266 -2.97 -14.76 -6.71
C LEU A 266 -2.71 -16.16 -6.15
N ALA A 267 -3.58 -17.15 -6.43
CA ALA A 267 -3.33 -18.54 -6.08
C ALA A 267 -2.08 -19.07 -6.79
N ARG A 268 -1.95 -18.80 -8.08
CA ARG A 268 -0.76 -19.20 -8.86
C ARG A 268 0.51 -18.51 -8.36
N TRP A 269 0.41 -17.21 -8.01
CA TRP A 269 1.50 -16.44 -7.41
C TRP A 269 1.96 -17.05 -6.08
N LEU A 270 1.02 -17.44 -5.21
CA LEU A 270 1.31 -18.11 -3.94
C LEU A 270 2.02 -19.45 -4.14
N GLN A 271 1.62 -20.25 -5.15
CA GLN A 271 2.33 -21.49 -5.49
C GLN A 271 3.80 -21.22 -5.82
N ILE A 272 4.06 -20.21 -6.67
CA ILE A 272 5.41 -19.84 -7.10
C ILE A 272 6.24 -19.34 -5.91
N GLN A 273 5.67 -18.50 -5.08
CA GLN A 273 6.36 -17.95 -3.91
C GLN A 273 6.71 -19.05 -2.89
N LEU A 274 5.76 -19.90 -2.52
CA LEU A 274 5.99 -21.04 -1.60
C LEU A 274 6.98 -22.07 -2.17
N ALA A 275 7.07 -22.18 -3.49
CA ALA A 275 8.04 -23.04 -4.17
C ALA A 275 9.37 -22.32 -4.50
N HIS A 276 9.62 -21.17 -3.85
CA HIS A 276 10.85 -20.38 -4.02
C HIS A 276 11.18 -20.08 -5.49
N GLY A 277 10.17 -19.70 -6.28
CA GLY A 277 10.30 -19.32 -7.68
C GLY A 277 10.07 -20.48 -8.66
N ALA A 278 9.96 -21.74 -8.23
CA ALA A 278 9.66 -22.84 -9.12
C ALA A 278 8.24 -22.71 -9.69
N LEU A 279 8.14 -22.88 -11.00
CA LEU A 279 6.85 -22.88 -11.68
C LEU A 279 6.16 -24.23 -11.46
N PRO A 280 4.87 -24.26 -11.17
CA PRO A 280 4.10 -25.50 -11.12
C PRO A 280 4.24 -26.32 -12.40
N GLU A 281 4.00 -27.63 -12.30
CA GLU A 281 4.05 -28.58 -13.42
C GLU A 281 5.45 -28.75 -14.04
N GLY A 282 6.53 -28.43 -13.30
CA GLY A 282 7.91 -28.61 -13.74
C GLY A 282 8.35 -27.72 -14.91
N LYS A 283 7.67 -26.57 -15.11
CA LYS A 283 7.94 -25.62 -16.20
C LYS A 283 9.17 -24.74 -16.00
N GLY A 284 10.06 -25.08 -15.08
CA GLY A 284 11.23 -24.28 -14.74
C GLY A 284 11.00 -23.35 -13.56
N ARG A 285 11.60 -22.17 -13.59
CA ARG A 285 11.55 -21.19 -12.50
C ARG A 285 11.30 -19.79 -13.05
N LEU A 286 10.53 -19.00 -12.32
CA LEU A 286 10.36 -17.56 -12.60
C LEU A 286 11.61 -16.78 -12.17
N PHE A 287 12.13 -17.13 -11.00
CA PHE A 287 13.39 -16.62 -10.43
C PHE A 287 14.08 -17.73 -9.63
N SER A 288 15.37 -17.57 -9.36
CA SER A 288 16.17 -18.57 -8.65
C SER A 288 15.76 -18.69 -7.17
N GLU A 289 16.12 -19.81 -6.55
CA GLU A 289 15.96 -20.02 -5.12
C GLU A 289 16.81 -19.04 -4.30
N ALA A 290 17.97 -18.66 -4.82
CA ALA A 290 18.83 -17.65 -4.22
C ALA A 290 18.12 -16.28 -4.21
N ALA A 291 17.52 -15.86 -5.33
CA ALA A 291 16.74 -14.63 -5.40
C ALA A 291 15.52 -14.66 -4.46
N SER A 292 14.83 -15.82 -4.36
CA SER A 292 13.73 -15.98 -3.39
C SER A 292 14.20 -15.81 -1.95
N SER A 293 15.35 -16.39 -1.62
CA SER A 293 15.93 -16.27 -0.28
C SER A 293 16.27 -14.82 0.07
N GLU A 294 16.82 -14.06 -0.88
CA GLU A 294 17.08 -12.62 -0.74
C GLU A 294 15.77 -11.82 -0.56
N MET A 295 14.73 -12.15 -1.35
CA MET A 295 13.44 -11.46 -1.25
C MET A 295 12.77 -11.63 0.12
N TRP A 296 13.01 -12.74 0.83
CA TRP A 296 12.43 -13.03 2.14
C TRP A 296 13.40 -12.81 3.31
N ALA A 297 14.62 -12.35 3.04
CA ALA A 297 15.59 -12.03 4.08
C ALA A 297 15.22 -10.70 4.77
N PRO A 298 15.05 -10.66 6.10
CA PRO A 298 14.81 -9.42 6.84
C PRO A 298 15.95 -8.42 6.63
N VAL A 299 15.65 -7.19 6.20
CA VAL A 299 16.66 -6.15 5.95
C VAL A 299 16.49 -4.94 6.87
N THR A 300 15.26 -4.41 6.94
CA THR A 300 14.98 -3.22 7.74
C THR A 300 14.10 -3.58 8.93
N PRO A 301 14.62 -3.56 10.17
CA PRO A 301 13.79 -3.74 11.35
C PRO A 301 12.67 -2.70 11.40
N MET A 302 11.45 -3.15 11.64
CA MET A 302 10.29 -2.29 11.78
C MET A 302 10.01 -2.02 13.27
N PRO A 303 9.67 -0.78 13.65
CA PRO A 303 9.29 -0.46 15.02
C PRO A 303 8.01 -1.23 15.42
N ILE A 304 8.07 -1.99 16.50
CA ILE A 304 6.92 -2.71 17.04
C ILE A 304 6.21 -1.80 18.04
N SER A 305 4.99 -1.41 17.69
CA SER A 305 4.08 -0.75 18.62
C SER A 305 3.04 -1.77 19.10
N PRO A 306 2.86 -1.96 20.41
CA PRO A 306 1.82 -2.85 20.93
C PRO A 306 0.45 -2.49 20.34
N MET A 307 -0.22 -3.48 19.78
CA MET A 307 -1.59 -3.29 19.31
C MET A 307 -2.51 -3.07 20.51
N PRO A 308 -3.45 -2.12 20.44
CA PRO A 308 -4.37 -1.89 21.54
C PRO A 308 -5.42 -3.01 21.64
N ALA A 309 -6.08 -3.12 22.81
CA ALA A 309 -7.24 -3.98 22.95
C ALA A 309 -8.34 -3.57 21.94
N PRO A 310 -9.08 -4.55 21.39
CA PRO A 310 -9.04 -5.97 21.66
C PRO A 310 -8.13 -6.79 20.71
N VAL A 311 -7.24 -6.13 19.96
CA VAL A 311 -6.37 -6.76 18.93
C VAL A 311 -4.92 -6.94 19.39
N GLU A 312 -4.63 -6.79 20.67
CA GLU A 312 -3.28 -6.88 21.26
C GLU A 312 -2.57 -8.21 20.97
N ALA A 313 -3.34 -9.31 20.85
CA ALA A 313 -2.80 -10.61 20.51
C ALA A 313 -2.21 -10.72 19.09
N ALA A 314 -2.48 -9.72 18.23
CA ALA A 314 -1.89 -9.60 16.90
C ALA A 314 -0.51 -8.91 16.90
N THR A 315 -0.05 -8.40 18.05
CA THR A 315 1.27 -7.76 18.16
C THR A 315 2.37 -8.79 17.90
N PRO A 316 3.27 -8.58 16.93
CA PRO A 316 4.40 -9.47 16.70
C PRO A 316 5.49 -9.26 17.75
N GLY A 317 6.34 -10.26 17.98
CA GLY A 317 7.58 -10.13 18.76
C GLY A 317 8.76 -9.69 17.91
N PHE A 318 8.67 -9.91 16.60
CA PHE A 318 9.66 -9.51 15.60
C PHE A 318 8.92 -9.00 14.35
N ASP A 319 9.41 -7.93 13.75
CA ASP A 319 8.89 -7.41 12.48
C ASP A 319 10.01 -6.71 11.68
N ALA A 320 10.10 -7.03 10.39
CA ALA A 320 11.07 -6.43 9.50
C ALA A 320 10.56 -6.39 8.06
N TYR A 321 11.02 -5.40 7.31
CA TYR A 321 10.79 -5.33 5.88
C TYR A 321 11.92 -6.01 5.10
N ALA A 322 11.53 -6.80 4.12
CA ALA A 322 12.40 -7.47 3.16
C ALA A 322 12.19 -6.87 1.76
N LEU A 323 12.58 -7.54 0.67
CA LEU A 323 12.46 -6.99 -0.67
C LEU A 323 11.02 -7.16 -1.21
N GLY A 324 10.17 -6.18 -0.90
CA GLY A 324 8.75 -6.20 -1.28
C GLY A 324 7.85 -7.08 -0.41
N TRP A 325 8.36 -7.54 0.74
CA TRP A 325 7.65 -8.35 1.72
C TRP A 325 7.91 -7.85 3.13
N GLU A 326 6.94 -8.04 4.01
CA GLU A 326 7.12 -7.97 5.46
C GLU A 326 7.33 -9.37 5.99
N VAL A 327 8.29 -9.52 6.93
CA VAL A 327 8.61 -10.78 7.59
C VAL A 327 8.51 -10.57 9.09
N ARG A 328 7.59 -11.31 9.72
CA ARG A 328 7.39 -11.21 11.16
C ARG A 328 7.10 -12.57 11.79
N ASP A 329 7.09 -12.62 13.09
CA ASP A 329 6.54 -13.76 13.82
C ASP A 329 5.06 -13.56 14.18
N TYR A 330 4.37 -14.66 14.29
CA TYR A 330 3.07 -14.72 14.95
C TYR A 330 2.98 -16.03 15.74
N LYS A 331 2.93 -15.90 17.09
CA LYS A 331 2.91 -17.05 18.01
C LYS A 331 4.03 -18.07 17.75
N GLY A 332 5.22 -17.58 17.41
CA GLY A 332 6.40 -18.39 17.13
C GLY A 332 6.53 -18.92 15.69
N ALA A 333 5.55 -18.71 14.84
CA ALA A 333 5.62 -19.07 13.42
C ALA A 333 6.11 -17.89 12.58
N LYS A 334 6.96 -18.15 11.57
CA LYS A 334 7.36 -17.14 10.57
C LYS A 334 6.20 -16.86 9.63
N ILE A 335 5.85 -15.59 9.49
CA ILE A 335 4.88 -15.09 8.52
C ILE A 335 5.60 -14.21 7.50
N VAL A 336 5.44 -14.51 6.21
CA VAL A 336 5.84 -13.66 5.09
C VAL A 336 4.58 -13.10 4.47
N TRP A 337 4.43 -11.79 4.48
CA TRP A 337 3.16 -11.20 4.08
C TRP A 337 3.35 -9.78 3.50
N HIS A 338 2.33 -9.27 2.86
CA HIS A 338 2.20 -7.84 2.55
C HIS A 338 0.74 -7.45 2.48
N ALA A 339 0.42 -6.28 3.00
CA ALA A 339 -0.89 -5.67 2.83
C ALA A 339 -0.86 -4.65 1.69
N GLY A 340 -2.00 -4.44 1.04
CA GLY A 340 -2.21 -3.43 0.03
C GLY A 340 -3.40 -2.54 0.37
N GLY A 341 -3.26 -1.26 0.17
CA GLY A 341 -4.33 -0.28 0.23
C GLY A 341 -4.24 0.68 -0.94
N LEU A 342 -5.32 0.89 -1.62
CA LEU A 342 -5.50 1.89 -2.66
C LEU A 342 -6.94 2.39 -2.55
N PHE A 343 -7.25 3.57 -3.08
CA PHE A 343 -8.61 4.12 -2.98
C PHE A 343 -9.65 3.09 -3.42
N GLY A 344 -10.47 2.67 -2.45
CA GLY A 344 -11.56 1.72 -2.64
C GLY A 344 -11.16 0.26 -2.80
N PHE A 345 -9.88 -0.10 -2.58
CA PHE A 345 -9.41 -1.48 -2.57
C PHE A 345 -8.51 -1.75 -1.40
N THR A 346 -8.65 -2.93 -0.82
CA THR A 346 -7.69 -3.44 0.16
C THR A 346 -7.38 -4.90 -0.12
N THR A 347 -6.10 -5.27 0.05
CA THR A 347 -5.62 -6.63 -0.20
C THR A 347 -4.68 -7.09 0.90
N VAL A 348 -4.48 -8.38 1.01
CA VAL A 348 -3.41 -8.99 1.78
C VAL A 348 -2.99 -10.29 1.12
N VAL A 349 -1.69 -10.55 1.11
CA VAL A 349 -1.09 -11.83 0.72
C VAL A 349 -0.27 -12.32 1.91
N VAL A 350 -0.48 -13.56 2.32
CA VAL A 350 0.15 -14.17 3.51
C VAL A 350 0.67 -15.55 3.17
N MET A 351 1.85 -15.85 3.66
CA MET A 351 2.44 -17.19 3.60
C MET A 351 2.93 -17.61 4.98
N ILE A 352 2.70 -18.88 5.30
CA ILE A 352 3.21 -19.58 6.47
C ILE A 352 4.15 -20.66 5.96
N PRO A 353 5.45 -20.35 5.70
CA PRO A 353 6.36 -21.24 5.00
C PRO A 353 6.51 -22.60 5.68
N GLU A 354 6.56 -22.63 7.01
CA GLU A 354 6.70 -23.86 7.81
C GLU A 354 5.50 -24.82 7.66
N ARG A 355 4.35 -24.29 7.23
CA ARG A 355 3.14 -25.08 6.94
C ARG A 355 2.95 -25.33 5.46
N ASN A 356 3.79 -24.73 4.60
CA ASN A 356 3.62 -24.72 3.15
C ASN A 356 2.19 -24.32 2.75
N VAL A 357 1.72 -23.21 3.36
CA VAL A 357 0.39 -22.63 3.16
C VAL A 357 0.53 -21.16 2.82
N GLY A 358 -0.27 -20.70 1.87
CA GLY A 358 -0.43 -19.29 1.57
C GLY A 358 -1.85 -18.96 1.20
N PHE A 359 -2.25 -17.73 1.48
CA PHE A 359 -3.56 -17.22 1.09
C PHE A 359 -3.52 -15.74 0.73
N ALA A 360 -4.47 -15.33 -0.09
CA ALA A 360 -4.68 -13.95 -0.49
C ALA A 360 -6.14 -13.57 -0.33
N ILE A 361 -6.39 -12.33 0.08
CA ILE A 361 -7.72 -11.75 0.24
C ILE A 361 -7.69 -10.40 -0.47
N ALA A 362 -8.57 -10.19 -1.46
CA ALA A 362 -8.76 -8.92 -2.14
C ALA A 362 -10.19 -8.45 -1.94
N ILE A 363 -10.37 -7.15 -1.68
CA ILE A 363 -11.65 -6.55 -1.30
C ILE A 363 -11.80 -5.25 -2.10
N ASN A 364 -12.98 -5.01 -2.68
CA ASN A 364 -13.28 -3.78 -3.40
C ASN A 364 -13.88 -2.69 -2.50
N SER A 365 -13.35 -2.58 -1.30
CA SER A 365 -13.67 -1.51 -0.33
C SER A 365 -12.51 -1.28 0.65
N GLU A 366 -12.65 -0.28 1.55
CA GLU A 366 -11.60 0.12 2.50
C GLU A 366 -11.82 -0.45 3.90
N GLU A 367 -12.75 -1.39 4.08
CA GLU A 367 -13.02 -2.04 5.36
C GLU A 367 -11.87 -2.97 5.75
N ILE A 368 -11.39 -2.82 6.98
CA ILE A 368 -10.27 -3.62 7.50
C ILE A 368 -10.74 -4.90 8.21
N GLU A 369 -11.98 -4.94 8.70
CA GLU A 369 -12.52 -6.05 9.47
C GLU A 369 -12.56 -7.35 8.67
N PRO A 370 -13.12 -7.38 7.45
CA PRO A 370 -13.16 -8.61 6.66
C PRO A 370 -11.78 -9.03 6.19
N ARG A 371 -10.85 -8.07 5.96
CA ARG A 371 -9.49 -8.37 5.52
C ARG A 371 -8.65 -8.94 6.66
N TYR A 372 -8.40 -8.15 7.72
CA TYR A 372 -7.54 -8.58 8.83
C TYR A 372 -8.22 -9.61 9.71
N GLY A 373 -9.55 -9.51 9.89
CA GLY A 373 -10.29 -10.50 10.65
C GLY A 373 -10.17 -11.89 10.03
N LEU A 374 -10.46 -12.04 8.74
CA LEU A 374 -10.32 -13.30 8.02
C LEU A 374 -8.85 -13.75 7.97
N MET A 375 -7.90 -12.81 7.76
CA MET A 375 -6.47 -13.11 7.76
C MET A 375 -6.04 -13.83 9.04
N TYR A 376 -6.35 -13.27 10.20
CA TYR A 376 -5.96 -13.88 11.48
C TYR A 376 -6.75 -15.15 11.81
N GLU A 377 -8.02 -15.26 11.39
CA GLU A 377 -8.77 -16.52 11.51
C GLU A 377 -8.10 -17.65 10.72
N LEU A 378 -7.63 -17.35 9.49
CA LEU A 378 -6.91 -18.34 8.68
C LEU A 378 -5.53 -18.68 9.26
N ILE A 379 -4.78 -17.68 9.75
CA ILE A 379 -3.49 -17.93 10.41
C ILE A 379 -3.69 -18.84 11.64
N ASP A 380 -4.63 -18.50 12.52
CA ASP A 380 -4.93 -19.31 13.71
C ASP A 380 -5.32 -20.75 13.31
N HIS A 381 -6.17 -20.89 12.29
CA HIS A 381 -6.59 -22.19 11.78
C HIS A 381 -5.40 -23.05 11.33
N TYR A 382 -4.53 -22.51 10.46
CA TYR A 382 -3.40 -23.24 9.90
C TYR A 382 -2.26 -23.50 10.90
N LEU A 383 -2.19 -22.71 11.95
CA LEU A 383 -1.27 -22.94 13.08
C LEU A 383 -1.86 -23.87 14.15
N GLY A 384 -3.13 -24.24 14.05
CA GLY A 384 -3.82 -25.07 15.05
C GLY A 384 -4.07 -24.34 16.37
N LEU A 385 -4.19 -23.01 16.32
CA LEU A 385 -4.44 -22.17 17.48
C LEU A 385 -5.93 -22.11 17.83
N PRO A 386 -6.29 -21.79 19.08
CA PRO A 386 -7.68 -21.60 19.48
C PRO A 386 -8.38 -20.53 18.63
N LYS A 387 -9.58 -20.85 18.12
CA LYS A 387 -10.38 -19.91 17.33
C LYS A 387 -10.70 -18.66 18.14
N GLN A 388 -10.46 -17.50 17.54
CA GLN A 388 -10.82 -16.20 18.08
C GLN A 388 -11.75 -15.49 17.08
N ASP A 389 -12.63 -14.64 17.57
CA ASP A 389 -13.46 -13.80 16.70
C ASP A 389 -12.69 -12.53 16.28
N TRP A 390 -11.68 -12.71 15.44
CA TRP A 390 -10.85 -11.64 14.94
C TRP A 390 -11.63 -10.54 14.19
N PRO A 391 -12.64 -10.86 13.37
CA PRO A 391 -13.43 -9.83 12.71
C PRO A 391 -14.13 -8.89 13.68
N SER A 392 -14.76 -9.41 14.74
CA SER A 392 -15.37 -8.56 15.77
C SER A 392 -14.35 -7.67 16.48
N LYS A 393 -13.17 -8.23 16.80
CA LYS A 393 -12.06 -7.49 17.41
C LYS A 393 -11.55 -6.37 16.50
N PHE A 394 -11.29 -6.64 15.22
CA PHE A 394 -10.89 -5.62 14.28
C PHE A 394 -11.99 -4.60 13.99
N GLY A 395 -13.24 -5.00 14.01
CA GLY A 395 -14.39 -4.11 13.93
C GLY A 395 -14.46 -3.13 15.11
N GLU A 396 -14.24 -3.61 16.34
CA GLU A 396 -14.17 -2.76 17.54
C GLU A 396 -12.98 -1.80 17.47
N TYR A 397 -11.81 -2.30 17.12
CA TYR A 397 -10.60 -1.50 16.91
C TYR A 397 -10.83 -0.38 15.89
N ARG A 398 -11.44 -0.69 14.73
CA ARG A 398 -11.77 0.33 13.73
C ARG A 398 -12.74 1.37 14.26
N ARG A 399 -13.83 0.94 14.91
CA ARG A 399 -14.80 1.87 15.51
C ARG A 399 -14.16 2.80 16.53
N SER A 400 -13.28 2.28 17.39
CA SER A 400 -12.57 3.10 18.38
C SER A 400 -11.66 4.15 17.74
N ARG A 401 -10.91 3.77 16.69
CA ARG A 401 -10.06 4.70 15.92
C ARG A 401 -10.88 5.78 15.23
N ILE A 402 -11.99 5.43 14.61
CA ILE A 402 -12.89 6.38 13.94
C ILE A 402 -13.47 7.35 14.98
N ALA A 403 -14.00 6.85 16.10
CA ALA A 403 -14.55 7.68 17.16
C ALA A 403 -13.52 8.67 17.73
N ALA A 404 -12.28 8.22 17.93
CA ALA A 404 -11.19 9.09 18.36
C ALA A 404 -10.87 10.19 17.33
N ALA A 405 -10.86 9.84 16.04
CA ALA A 405 -10.63 10.80 14.97
C ALA A 405 -11.78 11.82 14.83
N GLU A 406 -13.02 11.38 14.91
CA GLU A 406 -14.20 12.25 14.90
C GLU A 406 -14.19 13.21 16.10
N ALA A 407 -13.83 12.73 17.31
CA ALA A 407 -13.69 13.55 18.49
C ALA A 407 -12.59 14.61 18.31
N ALA A 408 -11.45 14.23 17.75
CA ALA A 408 -10.35 15.16 17.46
C ALA A 408 -10.76 16.24 16.45
N VAL A 409 -11.40 15.86 15.34
CA VAL A 409 -11.90 16.82 14.33
C VAL A 409 -12.96 17.75 14.96
N LYS A 410 -13.88 17.22 15.77
CA LYS A 410 -14.88 18.01 16.48
C LYS A 410 -14.25 18.98 17.47
N GLN A 411 -13.26 18.55 18.24
CA GLN A 411 -12.53 19.39 19.18
C GLN A 411 -11.79 20.53 18.45
N GLN A 412 -11.14 20.23 17.33
CA GLN A 412 -10.48 21.23 16.50
C GLN A 412 -11.49 22.26 15.96
N ALA A 413 -12.64 21.80 15.47
CA ALA A 413 -13.70 22.69 14.96
C ALA A 413 -14.35 23.54 16.07
N ALA A 414 -14.39 23.04 17.30
CA ALA A 414 -14.95 23.74 18.46
C ALA A 414 -13.93 24.66 19.16
N ALA A 415 -12.64 24.51 18.88
CA ALA A 415 -11.61 25.38 19.44
C ALA A 415 -11.78 26.81 18.89
N PRO A 416 -12.35 27.75 19.65
CA PRO A 416 -12.74 29.01 19.08
C PRO A 416 -11.59 29.98 19.18
N ALA A 417 -10.69 30.01 18.28
CA ALA A 417 -10.05 31.28 18.05
C ALA A 417 -10.98 32.08 17.15
N LYS A 418 -11.81 32.88 17.75
CA LYS A 418 -12.47 34.00 17.08
C LYS A 418 -11.46 35.09 16.66
N ILE A 419 -10.17 34.73 16.63
CA ILE A 419 -9.10 35.61 16.17
C ILE A 419 -9.09 35.46 14.66
N GLY A 420 -9.50 36.50 13.97
CA GLY A 420 -9.51 36.59 12.52
C GLY A 420 -8.10 36.55 11.92
N PRO A 421 -8.02 36.42 10.60
CA PRO A 421 -6.76 36.48 9.89
C PRO A 421 -6.12 37.86 10.02
N SER A 422 -4.79 37.92 10.10
CA SER A 422 -4.01 39.16 10.25
C SER A 422 -4.13 40.09 9.04
N LEU A 423 -4.42 39.53 7.86
CA LEU A 423 -4.50 40.25 6.60
C LEU A 423 -5.91 40.24 6.00
N PRO A 424 -6.26 41.27 5.21
CA PRO A 424 -7.41 41.18 4.32
C PRO A 424 -7.26 40.00 3.35
N ARG A 425 -8.37 39.31 3.04
CA ARG A 425 -8.37 38.09 2.21
C ARG A 425 -7.55 38.21 0.91
N ALA A 426 -7.63 39.34 0.23
CA ALA A 426 -6.90 39.57 -1.01
C ALA A 426 -5.37 39.45 -0.87
N ARG A 427 -4.84 39.67 0.34
CA ARG A 427 -3.39 39.63 0.61
C ARG A 427 -2.86 38.21 0.78
N TYR A 428 -3.72 37.19 0.90
CA TYR A 428 -3.32 35.78 0.86
C TYR A 428 -3.31 35.21 -0.55
N ALA A 429 -3.93 35.92 -1.51
CA ALA A 429 -3.91 35.50 -2.92
C ALA A 429 -2.52 35.67 -3.51
N GLY A 430 -2.12 34.74 -4.34
CA GLY A 430 -0.80 34.70 -5.02
C GLY A 430 -0.47 33.31 -5.53
N SER A 431 0.67 33.21 -6.20
CA SER A 431 1.28 31.96 -6.61
C SER A 431 2.41 31.60 -5.65
N TYR A 432 2.44 30.35 -5.20
CA TYR A 432 3.43 29.85 -4.26
C TYR A 432 4.04 28.58 -4.84
N THR A 433 5.30 28.33 -4.57
CA THR A 433 6.01 27.18 -5.13
C THR A 433 6.75 26.39 -4.05
N ASP A 434 6.67 25.07 -4.16
CA ASP A 434 7.50 24.12 -3.42
C ASP A 434 8.46 23.42 -4.40
N PRO A 435 9.74 23.23 -4.04
CA PRO A 435 10.74 22.69 -4.97
C PRO A 435 10.42 21.30 -5.52
N TRP A 436 9.82 20.41 -4.68
CA TRP A 436 9.53 19.05 -5.14
C TRP A 436 8.09 18.90 -5.65
N TYR A 437 7.13 19.60 -5.02
CA TYR A 437 5.72 19.48 -5.42
C TYR A 437 5.40 20.34 -6.65
N GLY A 438 5.85 21.59 -6.65
CA GLY A 438 5.54 22.58 -7.69
C GLY A 438 4.62 23.68 -7.19
N MET A 439 3.67 24.11 -8.01
CA MET A 439 2.92 25.34 -7.78
C MET A 439 1.60 25.13 -7.03
N LEU A 440 1.35 26.00 -6.06
CA LEU A 440 0.09 26.23 -5.37
C LEU A 440 -0.43 27.62 -5.77
N LYS A 441 -1.68 27.72 -6.22
CA LYS A 441 -2.33 29.01 -6.51
C LYS A 441 -3.44 29.27 -5.53
N VAL A 442 -3.40 30.45 -4.90
CA VAL A 442 -4.47 30.95 -4.04
C VAL A 442 -5.12 32.13 -4.73
N ARG A 443 -6.43 32.11 -4.91
CA ARG A 443 -7.19 33.19 -5.55
C ARG A 443 -8.22 33.74 -4.58
N SER A 444 -8.49 35.07 -4.69
CA SER A 444 -9.53 35.76 -3.93
C SER A 444 -10.64 36.21 -4.88
N ASP A 445 -11.88 35.85 -4.57
CA ASP A 445 -13.08 36.30 -5.27
C ASP A 445 -14.12 36.87 -4.29
N ALA A 446 -15.29 37.29 -4.80
CA ALA A 446 -16.38 37.81 -3.97
C ALA A 446 -16.90 36.80 -2.95
N LYS A 447 -16.74 35.48 -3.20
CA LYS A 447 -17.19 34.39 -2.35
C LYS A 447 -16.13 33.91 -1.34
N GLY A 448 -14.87 34.38 -1.44
CA GLY A 448 -13.80 34.02 -0.50
C GLY A 448 -12.49 33.64 -1.18
N LEU A 449 -11.71 32.77 -0.51
CA LEU A 449 -10.46 32.24 -1.06
C LEU A 449 -10.69 30.86 -1.66
N THR A 450 -9.98 30.59 -2.74
CA THR A 450 -9.88 29.26 -3.36
C THR A 450 -8.42 28.85 -3.48
N VAL A 451 -8.16 27.56 -3.52
CA VAL A 451 -6.84 26.96 -3.65
C VAL A 451 -6.82 25.97 -4.81
N ASP A 452 -5.65 25.88 -5.46
CA ASP A 452 -5.40 24.95 -6.56
C ASP A 452 -3.97 24.41 -6.41
N PHE A 453 -3.87 23.13 -6.08
CA PHE A 453 -2.62 22.35 -6.04
C PHE A 453 -2.33 21.85 -7.45
N THR A 454 -1.66 22.66 -8.27
CA THR A 454 -1.63 22.50 -9.74
C THR A 454 -1.00 21.20 -10.25
N THR A 455 -0.15 20.55 -9.44
CA THR A 455 0.50 19.28 -9.80
C THR A 455 -0.46 18.10 -9.70
N THR A 456 -1.46 18.19 -8.81
CA THR A 456 -2.43 17.11 -8.55
C THR A 456 -3.80 17.48 -9.12
N PRO A 457 -4.25 16.83 -10.21
CA PRO A 457 -5.57 17.12 -10.81
C PRO A 457 -6.71 16.90 -9.82
N GLY A 458 -7.62 17.86 -9.75
CA GLY A 458 -8.79 17.80 -8.87
C GLY A 458 -8.52 18.29 -7.45
N MET A 459 -7.29 18.59 -7.08
CA MET A 459 -6.98 19.26 -5.80
C MET A 459 -7.23 20.77 -5.87
N THR A 460 -8.45 21.11 -6.26
CA THR A 460 -9.01 22.48 -6.22
C THR A 460 -10.10 22.54 -5.17
N GLY A 461 -10.26 23.69 -4.53
CA GLY A 461 -11.31 23.83 -3.51
C GLY A 461 -11.33 25.19 -2.85
N ARG A 462 -12.17 25.29 -1.82
CA ARG A 462 -12.31 26.53 -1.03
C ARG A 462 -11.46 26.50 0.22
N LEU A 463 -10.92 27.68 0.56
CA LEU A 463 -10.28 27.94 1.83
C LEU A 463 -11.29 28.59 2.78
N THR A 464 -11.59 27.91 3.87
CA THR A 464 -12.41 28.44 4.96
C THR A 464 -11.50 28.83 6.12
N HIS A 465 -11.66 30.05 6.63
CA HIS A 465 -10.86 30.51 7.77
C HIS A 465 -11.06 29.59 8.98
N TYR A 466 -9.97 29.15 9.58
CA TYR A 466 -9.97 28.33 10.80
C TYR A 466 -9.64 29.20 12.03
N GLN A 467 -8.40 29.65 12.16
CA GLN A 467 -7.95 30.58 13.19
C GLN A 467 -6.63 31.23 12.79
N TYR A 468 -6.34 32.45 13.29
CA TYR A 468 -5.16 33.22 12.90
C TYR A 468 -5.02 33.25 11.37
N ASP A 469 -3.82 33.03 10.85
CA ASP A 469 -3.55 32.95 9.42
C ASP A 469 -3.65 31.51 8.88
N THR A 470 -4.42 30.62 9.53
CA THR A 470 -4.67 29.25 9.12
C THR A 470 -6.06 29.09 8.50
N PHE A 471 -6.12 28.42 7.37
CA PHE A 471 -7.34 28.10 6.64
C PHE A 471 -7.44 26.58 6.41
N VAL A 472 -8.66 26.08 6.32
CA VAL A 472 -8.96 24.71 5.89
C VAL A 472 -9.22 24.71 4.39
N ALA A 473 -8.43 23.99 3.64
CA ALA A 473 -8.73 23.62 2.25
C ALA A 473 -9.71 22.44 2.25
N LYS A 474 -10.91 22.68 1.74
CA LYS A 474 -11.88 21.63 1.44
C LYS A 474 -11.97 21.53 -0.08
N PHE A 475 -11.56 20.37 -0.58
CA PHE A 475 -11.48 20.12 -2.02
C PHE A 475 -12.86 19.84 -2.62
N ASP A 476 -13.01 20.14 -3.90
CA ASP A 476 -14.24 19.90 -4.66
C ASP A 476 -14.49 18.39 -4.82
N ASP A 477 -13.41 17.61 -4.88
CA ASP A 477 -13.44 16.16 -4.81
C ASP A 477 -13.47 15.69 -3.35
N ALA A 478 -14.58 15.10 -2.93
CA ALA A 478 -14.78 14.61 -1.57
C ALA A 478 -13.91 13.38 -1.22
N GLY A 479 -13.25 12.76 -2.20
CA GLY A 479 -12.28 11.68 -2.01
C GLY A 479 -10.90 12.19 -1.56
N ILE A 480 -10.64 13.49 -1.68
CA ILE A 480 -9.37 14.11 -1.28
C ILE A 480 -9.47 14.61 0.16
N GLU A 481 -8.51 14.22 0.99
CA GLU A 481 -8.45 14.61 2.39
C GLU A 481 -8.28 16.11 2.56
N PRO A 482 -9.08 16.78 3.41
CA PRO A 482 -8.92 18.20 3.70
C PRO A 482 -7.57 18.51 4.37
N ALA A 483 -7.03 19.71 4.08
CA ALA A 483 -5.76 20.17 4.63
C ALA A 483 -5.88 21.52 5.34
N TYR A 484 -5.09 21.70 6.41
CA TYR A 484 -4.78 23.01 6.92
C TYR A 484 -3.71 23.67 6.06
N LEU A 485 -3.90 24.94 5.72
CA LEU A 485 -2.91 25.83 5.14
C LEU A 485 -2.64 26.95 6.13
N THR A 486 -1.42 27.02 6.66
CA THR A 486 -1.00 28.08 7.60
C THR A 486 -0.05 29.03 6.87
N PHE A 487 -0.47 30.27 6.75
CA PHE A 487 0.29 31.35 6.13
C PHE A 487 1.20 32.01 7.17
N GLY A 488 2.50 31.88 6.98
CA GLY A 488 3.50 32.58 7.80
C GLY A 488 3.81 33.93 7.19
N LEU A 489 3.80 34.99 8.00
CA LEU A 489 4.08 36.36 7.57
C LEU A 489 5.55 36.73 7.88
N ASP A 490 6.11 37.63 7.07
CA ASP A 490 7.38 38.32 7.35
C ASP A 490 7.18 39.56 8.25
N ALA A 491 8.27 40.26 8.54
CA ALA A 491 8.24 41.47 9.37
C ALA A 491 7.45 42.64 8.74
N ASP A 492 7.26 42.61 7.41
CA ASP A 492 6.48 43.62 6.68
C ASP A 492 5.00 43.23 6.53
N GLY A 493 4.59 42.13 7.13
CA GLY A 493 3.21 41.64 7.07
C GLY A 493 2.83 41.07 5.69
N LYS A 494 3.80 40.56 4.92
CA LYS A 494 3.57 39.85 3.67
C LYS A 494 3.62 38.34 3.91
N VAL A 495 2.91 37.57 3.10
CA VAL A 495 3.01 36.11 3.15
C VAL A 495 4.41 35.70 2.72
N ALA A 496 5.18 35.10 3.64
CA ALA A 496 6.53 34.60 3.40
C ALA A 496 6.58 33.10 3.11
N ARG A 497 5.59 32.33 3.61
CA ARG A 497 5.52 30.86 3.40
C ARG A 497 4.12 30.34 3.69
N ILE A 498 3.83 29.14 3.17
CA ILE A 498 2.65 28.37 3.54
C ILE A 498 3.12 26.97 3.95
N THR A 499 2.71 26.50 5.13
CA THR A 499 2.86 25.12 5.58
C THR A 499 1.51 24.44 5.58
N THR A 500 1.50 23.12 5.38
CA THR A 500 0.28 22.34 5.28
C THR A 500 0.31 21.12 6.19
N LYS A 501 -0.85 20.59 6.55
CA LYS A 501 -1.02 19.32 7.24
C LYS A 501 -2.45 18.79 7.04
N PRO A 502 -2.68 17.48 7.12
CA PRO A 502 -4.04 16.94 7.03
C PRO A 502 -4.90 17.40 8.21
N VAL A 503 -6.21 17.54 7.96
CA VAL A 503 -7.20 17.85 9.01
C VAL A 503 -7.50 16.62 9.84
N SER A 504 -7.70 15.47 9.20
CA SER A 504 -7.98 14.21 9.86
C SER A 504 -6.70 13.56 10.41
N PRO A 505 -6.68 13.14 11.69
CA PRO A 505 -5.54 12.42 12.25
C PRO A 505 -5.39 10.98 11.71
N ILE A 506 -6.37 10.49 10.96
CA ILE A 506 -6.36 9.18 10.30
C ILE A 506 -6.38 9.31 8.78
N ALA A 507 -6.00 10.48 8.25
CA ALA A 507 -5.79 10.65 6.82
C ALA A 507 -4.78 9.62 6.31
N ASP A 508 -4.97 9.17 5.07
CA ASP A 508 -3.98 8.30 4.43
C ASP A 508 -2.63 9.02 4.34
N PHE A 509 -1.55 8.32 4.69
CA PHE A 509 -0.20 8.89 4.74
C PHE A 509 0.30 9.39 3.37
N SER A 510 -0.29 8.88 2.27
CA SER A 510 0.01 9.35 0.92
C SER A 510 -0.43 10.78 0.66
N PHE A 511 -1.28 11.36 1.54
CA PHE A 511 -1.50 12.80 1.56
C PHE A 511 -0.42 13.47 2.43
N ASP A 512 0.82 13.45 1.99
CA ASP A 512 2.02 13.93 2.70
C ASP A 512 2.12 15.48 2.75
N TYR A 513 1.00 16.12 3.12
CA TYR A 513 0.88 17.58 3.24
C TYR A 513 1.93 18.19 4.16
N GLN A 514 2.35 17.48 5.21
CA GLN A 514 3.31 17.95 6.20
C GLN A 514 4.72 18.19 5.62
N ASP A 515 5.03 17.61 4.45
CA ASP A 515 6.33 17.75 3.80
C ASP A 515 6.38 18.93 2.82
N LEU A 516 5.24 19.64 2.63
CA LEU A 516 5.13 20.80 1.75
C LEU A 516 5.53 22.11 2.45
N LEU A 517 6.37 22.88 1.79
CA LEU A 517 6.74 24.24 2.18
C LEU A 517 6.70 25.17 0.98
N PHE A 518 5.58 25.83 0.80
CA PHE A 518 5.41 26.77 -0.30
C PHE A 518 5.97 28.15 0.05
N MET A 519 6.78 28.71 -0.84
CA MET A 519 7.28 30.08 -0.80
C MET A 519 6.62 30.90 -1.91
N PRO A 520 6.48 32.25 -1.78
CA PRO A 520 6.00 33.08 -2.88
C PRO A 520 6.78 32.80 -4.17
N ALA A 521 6.08 32.65 -5.28
CA ALA A 521 6.73 32.40 -6.58
C ALA A 521 7.48 33.66 -7.03
N PRO A 522 8.66 33.53 -7.69
CA PRO A 522 9.36 34.68 -8.24
C PRO A 522 8.47 35.43 -9.26
N GLY A 523 8.29 36.73 -9.08
CA GLY A 523 7.59 37.61 -10.02
C GLY A 523 6.10 37.85 -9.73
N ASP A 524 5.56 37.40 -8.59
CA ASP A 524 4.22 37.78 -8.12
C ASP A 524 4.27 39.00 -7.19
#